data_116b79694f3184b1d9ac6d8cc4263f51
#
_entry.id   116b79694f3184b1d9ac6d8cc4263f51
#
_cell.length_a   1.000
_cell.length_b   1.000
_cell.length_c   1.000
_cell.angle_alpha   90.00
_cell.angle_beta   90.00
_cell.angle_gamma   90.00
#
_symmetry.space_group_name_H-M   'P 1'
#
loop_
_entity.id
_entity.type
_entity.pdbx_description
1 polymer ?
#
loop_
_entity_poly.entity_id
_entity_poly.type
_entity_poly.pdbx_seq_one_letter_code
_entity_poly.pdbx_strand_id
1 'polypeptide(L)'
;MTLSEAIRTMADEIVSVLAGNEPTIYIFGSVALDDFRPGWSDIDIAVLTKHEITGQQADTLVGLRQVMLERFPGNPYFRLFEGGMLSLDAFLSGKKERAVYWGTSGQRIDDSWKMDSFGMAELLERLKTATT
;
A
#
# COMPACT_ATOMS: atom_id res chain seq x y z
N MET A 1 -5.15 20.58 -0.23
CA MET A 1 -5.63 19.19 -0.07
C MET A 1 -5.35 18.73 1.35
N THR A 2 -6.35 18.18 2.00
CA THR A 2 -6.20 17.65 3.36
C THR A 2 -5.57 16.24 3.30
N LEU A 3 -5.12 15.75 4.45
CA LEU A 3 -4.64 14.37 4.58
C LEU A 3 -5.72 13.37 4.12
N SER A 4 -6.95 13.56 4.56
CA SER A 4 -8.07 12.68 4.19
C SER A 4 -8.30 12.68 2.68
N GLU A 5 -8.23 13.83 2.04
CA GLU A 5 -8.37 13.95 0.58
C GLU A 5 -7.22 13.26 -0.15
N ALA A 6 -5.99 13.39 0.36
CA ALA A 6 -4.82 12.74 -0.23
C ALA A 6 -4.95 11.21 -0.15
N ILE A 7 -5.39 10.70 1.00
CA ILE A 7 -5.61 9.26 1.19
C ILE A 7 -6.68 8.75 0.21
N ARG A 8 -7.79 9.46 0.11
CA ARG A 8 -8.86 9.08 -0.82
C ARG A 8 -8.39 9.12 -2.27
N THR A 9 -7.66 10.16 -2.65
CA THR A 9 -7.15 10.29 -4.00
C THR A 9 -6.20 9.15 -4.36
N MET A 10 -5.26 8.82 -3.46
CA MET A 10 -4.35 7.70 -3.69
C MET A 10 -5.10 6.37 -3.73
N ALA A 11 -6.06 6.16 -2.84
CA ALA A 11 -6.88 4.95 -2.83
C ALA A 11 -7.64 4.78 -4.14
N ASP A 12 -8.25 5.85 -4.64
CA ASP A 12 -8.98 5.81 -5.91
C ASP A 12 -8.06 5.44 -7.08
N GLU A 13 -6.84 5.96 -7.10
CA GLU A 13 -5.86 5.64 -8.14
C GLU A 13 -5.44 4.16 -8.06
N ILE A 14 -5.19 3.65 -6.87
CA ILE A 14 -4.84 2.24 -6.67
C ILE A 14 -5.99 1.33 -7.13
N VAL A 15 -7.21 1.65 -6.74
CA VAL A 15 -8.40 0.88 -7.15
C VAL A 15 -8.55 0.89 -8.67
N SER A 16 -8.29 2.02 -9.30
CA SER A 16 -8.36 2.14 -10.76
C SER A 16 -7.35 1.23 -11.45
N VAL A 17 -6.10 1.21 -10.96
CA VAL A 17 -5.05 0.35 -11.52
C VAL A 17 -5.39 -1.12 -11.35
N LEU A 18 -5.97 -1.49 -10.20
CA LEU A 18 -6.29 -2.87 -9.84
C LEU A 18 -7.74 -3.24 -10.18
N ALA A 19 -8.39 -2.50 -11.05
CA ALA A 19 -9.76 -2.80 -11.48
C ALA A 19 -9.87 -4.24 -11.98
N GLY A 20 -10.90 -4.97 -11.50
CA GLY A 20 -11.08 -6.37 -11.82
C GLY A 20 -10.37 -7.34 -10.87
N ASN A 21 -9.48 -6.84 -10.01
CA ASN A 21 -8.76 -7.67 -9.03
C ASN A 21 -9.26 -7.45 -7.59
N GLU A 22 -10.38 -6.79 -7.43
CA GLU A 22 -11.08 -6.57 -6.15
C GLU A 22 -10.13 -6.15 -5.01
N PRO A 23 -9.43 -5.00 -5.14
CA PRO A 23 -8.49 -4.58 -4.12
C PRO A 23 -9.20 -4.12 -2.85
N THR A 24 -8.59 -4.43 -1.70
CA THR A 24 -8.98 -3.88 -0.41
C THR A 24 -7.78 -3.13 0.13
N ILE A 25 -7.99 -1.87 0.53
CA ILE A 25 -6.92 -1.02 1.03
C ILE A 25 -7.10 -0.81 2.52
N TYR A 26 -6.08 -1.14 3.29
CA TYR A 26 -6.03 -0.93 4.73
C TYR A 26 -5.09 0.21 5.04
N ILE A 27 -5.53 1.12 5.89
CA ILE A 27 -4.71 2.20 6.45
C ILE A 27 -4.43 1.84 7.90
N PHE A 28 -3.17 1.90 8.30
CA PHE A 28 -2.79 1.54 9.66
C PHE A 28 -1.68 2.46 10.17
N GLY A 29 -1.13 2.15 11.36
CA GLY A 29 -0.11 2.98 11.97
C GLY A 29 -0.68 4.28 12.54
N SER A 30 0.09 5.36 12.46
CA SER A 30 -0.25 6.62 13.09
C SER A 30 -1.54 7.24 12.56
N VAL A 31 -1.85 7.07 11.27
CA VAL A 31 -3.11 7.58 10.70
C VAL A 31 -4.31 6.87 11.31
N ALA A 32 -4.26 5.53 11.39
CA ALA A 32 -5.36 4.74 11.94
C ALA A 32 -5.58 4.99 13.43
N LEU A 33 -4.50 5.36 14.15
CA LEU A 33 -4.56 5.67 15.57
C LEU A 33 -4.83 7.15 15.86
N ASP A 34 -5.10 7.94 14.83
CA ASP A 34 -5.31 9.39 14.92
C ASP A 34 -4.12 10.11 15.56
N ASP A 35 -2.92 9.62 15.31
CA ASP A 35 -1.67 10.16 15.84
C ASP A 35 -0.72 10.60 14.73
N PHE A 36 -1.28 11.03 13.59
CA PHE A 36 -0.49 11.45 12.44
C PHE A 36 0.16 12.81 12.71
N ARG A 37 1.48 12.89 12.48
CA ARG A 37 2.26 14.12 12.67
C ARG A 37 2.95 14.47 11.36
N PRO A 38 2.52 15.53 10.65
CA PRO A 38 3.13 15.93 9.38
C PRO A 38 4.64 16.10 9.51
N GLY A 39 5.38 15.54 8.56
CA GLY A 39 6.84 15.61 8.54
C GLY A 39 7.53 14.51 9.35
N TRP A 40 6.80 13.78 10.19
CA TRP A 40 7.36 12.72 11.06
C TRP A 40 6.73 11.37 10.82
N SER A 41 5.47 11.34 10.39
CA SER A 41 4.72 10.11 10.23
C SER A 41 4.61 9.72 8.77
N ASP A 42 4.66 8.41 8.51
CA ASP A 42 4.34 7.83 7.21
C ASP A 42 2.85 7.47 7.16
N ILE A 43 2.32 7.35 5.95
CA ILE A 43 0.97 6.84 5.75
C ILE A 43 1.11 5.36 5.40
N ASP A 44 0.88 4.50 6.38
CA ASP A 44 1.07 3.06 6.24
C ASP A 44 -0.15 2.43 5.58
N ILE A 45 0.06 1.76 4.45
CA ILE A 45 -1.01 1.09 3.72
C ILE A 45 -0.66 -0.36 3.46
N ALA A 46 -1.70 -1.19 3.31
CA ALA A 46 -1.58 -2.52 2.76
C ALA A 46 -2.70 -2.70 1.75
N VAL A 47 -2.37 -3.18 0.56
CA VAL A 47 -3.33 -3.43 -0.50
C VAL A 47 -3.39 -4.93 -0.75
N LEU A 48 -4.56 -5.52 -0.55
CA LEU A 48 -4.76 -6.95 -0.73
C LEU A 48 -5.73 -7.17 -1.88
N THR A 49 -5.32 -8.01 -2.84
CA THR A 49 -6.10 -8.29 -4.03
C THR A 49 -6.67 -9.72 -4.00
N LYS A 50 -7.66 -9.99 -4.83
CA LYS A 50 -8.25 -11.33 -4.93
C LYS A 50 -7.29 -12.31 -5.60
N HIS A 51 -6.60 -11.86 -6.64
CA HIS A 51 -5.64 -12.66 -7.40
C HIS A 51 -4.27 -12.02 -7.38
N GLU A 52 -3.24 -12.77 -7.75
CA GLU A 52 -1.89 -12.23 -7.88
C GLU A 52 -1.91 -11.00 -8.79
N ILE A 53 -1.19 -9.96 -8.37
CA ILE A 53 -1.04 -8.73 -9.17
C ILE A 53 -0.35 -9.09 -10.49
N THR A 54 -0.94 -8.68 -11.62
CA THR A 54 -0.33 -8.94 -12.93
C THR A 54 0.92 -8.10 -13.12
N GLY A 55 1.76 -8.51 -14.08
CA GLY A 55 2.96 -7.72 -14.42
C GLY A 55 2.64 -6.30 -14.81
N GLN A 56 1.58 -6.10 -15.58
CA GLN A 56 1.14 -4.76 -16.01
C GLN A 56 0.67 -3.93 -14.83
N GLN A 57 -0.14 -4.52 -13.94
CA GLN A 57 -0.59 -3.84 -12.73
C GLN A 57 0.59 -3.47 -11.84
N ALA A 58 1.54 -4.39 -11.66
CA ALA A 58 2.73 -4.12 -10.85
C ALA A 58 3.57 -2.98 -11.41
N ASP A 59 3.78 -2.96 -12.72
CA ASP A 59 4.54 -1.90 -13.37
C ASP A 59 3.89 -0.53 -13.16
N THR A 60 2.57 -0.47 -13.27
CA THR A 60 1.83 0.77 -13.05
C THR A 60 1.89 1.20 -11.58
N LEU A 61 1.68 0.27 -10.66
CA LEU A 61 1.70 0.57 -9.23
C LEU A 61 3.08 1.03 -8.75
N VAL A 62 4.14 0.42 -9.24
CA VAL A 62 5.49 0.77 -8.78
C VAL A 62 5.83 2.21 -9.12
N GLY A 63 5.27 2.75 -10.20
CA GLY A 63 5.48 4.14 -10.59
C GLY A 63 4.41 5.12 -10.11
N LEU A 64 3.31 4.62 -9.54
CA LEU A 64 2.15 5.46 -9.22
C LEU A 64 2.47 6.56 -8.21
N ARG A 65 3.19 6.25 -7.16
CA ARG A 65 3.54 7.25 -6.14
C ARG A 65 4.30 8.42 -6.76
N GLN A 66 5.24 8.12 -7.65
CA GLN A 66 6.01 9.15 -8.35
C GLN A 66 5.13 9.97 -9.27
N VAL A 67 4.19 9.34 -9.97
CA VAL A 67 3.22 10.04 -10.82
C VAL A 67 2.41 11.03 -10.00
N MET A 68 1.98 10.65 -8.81
CA MET A 68 1.22 11.52 -7.91
C MET A 68 2.06 12.69 -7.42
N LEU A 69 3.35 12.47 -7.16
CA LEU A 69 4.26 13.55 -6.78
C LEU A 69 4.41 14.58 -7.90
N GLU A 70 4.49 14.12 -9.15
CA GLU A 70 4.61 14.99 -10.31
C GLU A 70 3.31 15.73 -10.60
N ARG A 71 2.17 15.07 -10.40
CA ARG A 71 0.85 15.67 -10.63
C ARG A 71 0.51 16.73 -9.57
N PHE A 72 0.96 16.53 -8.33
CA PHE A 72 0.67 17.41 -7.19
C PHE A 72 1.97 17.84 -6.51
N PRO A 73 2.82 18.65 -7.17
CA PRO A 73 4.18 18.92 -6.68
C PRO A 73 4.24 19.65 -5.34
N GLY A 74 3.18 20.37 -4.96
CA GLY A 74 3.14 21.07 -3.68
C GLY A 74 2.52 20.27 -2.55
N ASN A 75 2.09 19.03 -2.82
CA ASN A 75 1.40 18.22 -1.82
C ASN A 75 2.40 17.52 -0.89
N PRO A 76 2.26 17.67 0.45
CA PRO A 76 3.20 17.07 1.40
C PRO A 76 2.93 15.60 1.71
N TYR A 77 1.81 15.03 1.22
CA TYR A 77 1.35 13.71 1.67
C TYR A 77 1.73 12.55 0.76
N PHE A 78 1.73 12.73 -0.58
CA PHE A 78 1.87 11.59 -1.49
C PHE A 78 3.19 10.85 -1.35
N ARG A 79 4.27 11.50 -0.96
CA ARG A 79 5.56 10.86 -0.72
C ARG A 79 5.58 10.00 0.55
N LEU A 80 4.59 10.18 1.44
CA LEU A 80 4.55 9.53 2.75
C LEU A 80 3.90 8.15 2.71
N PHE A 81 3.27 7.78 1.61
CA PHE A 81 2.65 6.47 1.49
C PHE A 81 3.70 5.37 1.45
N GLU A 82 3.60 4.42 2.37
CA GLU A 82 4.47 3.26 2.46
C GLU A 82 3.65 2.01 2.65
N GLY A 83 4.12 0.89 2.09
CA GLY A 83 3.50 -0.39 2.33
C GLY A 83 3.65 -1.37 1.19
N GLY A 84 3.01 -2.52 1.34
CA GLY A 84 3.06 -3.61 0.39
C GLY A 84 1.71 -3.87 -0.25
N MET A 85 1.74 -4.43 -1.45
CA MET A 85 0.57 -4.77 -2.25
C MET A 85 0.74 -6.17 -2.82
N LEU A 86 -0.18 -7.07 -2.50
CA LEU A 86 -0.12 -8.47 -2.93
C LEU A 86 -1.51 -9.10 -2.79
N SER A 87 -1.66 -10.36 -3.19
CA SER A 87 -2.95 -11.03 -3.02
C SER A 87 -3.20 -11.40 -1.56
N LEU A 88 -4.46 -11.49 -1.20
CA LEU A 88 -4.87 -11.93 0.14
C LEU A 88 -4.36 -13.34 0.42
N ASP A 89 -4.41 -14.24 -0.57
CA ASP A 89 -3.93 -15.61 -0.41
C ASP A 89 -2.45 -15.65 -0.04
N ALA A 90 -1.61 -14.90 -0.76
CA ALA A 90 -0.19 -14.83 -0.44
C ALA A 90 0.06 -14.22 0.94
N PHE A 91 -0.71 -13.19 1.28
CA PHE A 91 -0.60 -12.54 2.58
C PHE A 91 -0.90 -13.51 3.73
N LEU A 92 -1.97 -14.30 3.60
CA LEU A 92 -2.40 -15.22 4.65
C LEU A 92 -1.56 -16.50 4.71
N SER A 93 -1.10 -17.02 3.56
CA SER A 93 -0.39 -18.28 3.49
C SER A 93 1.13 -18.15 3.52
N GLY A 94 1.66 -16.95 3.32
CA GLY A 94 3.09 -16.73 3.18
C GLY A 94 3.66 -17.22 1.84
N LYS A 95 2.79 -17.51 0.89
CA LYS A 95 3.18 -17.94 -0.46
C LYS A 95 3.98 -16.84 -1.15
N LYS A 96 5.03 -17.22 -1.88
CA LYS A 96 5.81 -16.27 -2.67
C LYS A 96 5.06 -15.93 -3.95
N GLU A 97 4.92 -14.64 -4.21
CA GLU A 97 4.33 -14.17 -5.46
C GLU A 97 4.79 -12.74 -5.75
N ARG A 98 4.38 -12.22 -6.91
CA ARG A 98 4.69 -10.84 -7.27
C ARG A 98 3.99 -9.88 -6.32
N ALA A 99 4.77 -8.98 -5.72
CA ALA A 99 4.28 -7.94 -4.83
C ALA A 99 4.88 -6.61 -5.23
N VAL A 100 4.18 -5.52 -4.89
CA VAL A 100 4.70 -4.17 -5.07
C VAL A 100 4.97 -3.60 -3.70
N TYR A 101 6.10 -2.93 -3.55
CA TYR A 101 6.48 -2.29 -2.29
C TYR A 101 6.82 -0.82 -2.51
N TRP A 102 6.24 0.03 -1.69
CA TRP A 102 6.59 1.45 -1.60
C TRP A 102 7.29 1.67 -0.26
N GLY A 103 8.55 2.10 -0.31
CA GLY A 103 9.33 2.33 0.90
C GLY A 103 9.92 3.72 0.95
N THR A 104 10.64 4.00 2.02
CA THR A 104 11.28 5.30 2.25
C THR A 104 12.29 5.65 1.16
N SER A 105 13.02 4.65 0.68
CA SER A 105 14.10 4.83 -0.29
C SER A 105 13.67 4.56 -1.74
N GLY A 106 12.39 4.34 -1.99
CA GLY A 106 11.87 4.11 -3.34
C GLY A 106 10.87 2.99 -3.42
N GLN A 107 10.54 2.62 -4.65
CA GLN A 107 9.54 1.60 -4.95
C GLN A 107 10.19 0.43 -5.67
N ARG A 108 9.64 -0.78 -5.49
CA ARG A 108 10.13 -1.96 -6.21
C ARG A 108 9.03 -3.00 -6.40
N ILE A 109 9.24 -3.84 -7.40
CA ILE A 109 8.48 -5.07 -7.60
C ILE A 109 9.33 -6.19 -7.01
N ASP A 110 8.72 -7.03 -6.17
CA ASP A 110 9.41 -8.15 -5.54
C ASP A 110 8.66 -9.44 -5.89
N ASP A 111 9.29 -10.29 -6.72
CA ASP A 111 8.72 -11.55 -7.16
C ASP A 111 8.89 -12.68 -6.14
N SER A 112 9.69 -12.45 -5.10
CA SER A 112 9.96 -13.42 -4.05
C SER A 112 9.58 -12.92 -2.67
N TRP A 113 8.50 -12.13 -2.61
CA TRP A 113 8.07 -11.49 -1.38
C TRP A 113 7.92 -12.48 -0.24
N LYS A 114 8.38 -12.06 0.93
CA LYS A 114 8.18 -12.77 2.20
C LYS A 114 7.51 -11.83 3.18
N MET A 115 6.58 -12.35 3.95
CA MET A 115 5.81 -11.58 4.92
C MET A 115 6.70 -10.70 5.82
N ASP A 116 7.80 -11.27 6.30
CA ASP A 116 8.68 -10.57 7.24
C ASP A 116 9.44 -9.41 6.62
N SER A 117 9.55 -9.37 5.29
CA SER A 117 10.32 -8.33 4.59
C SER A 117 9.72 -6.94 4.75
N PHE A 118 8.44 -6.83 5.04
CA PHE A 118 7.71 -5.56 5.07
C PHE A 118 7.06 -5.29 6.42
N GLY A 119 7.37 -6.06 7.45
CA GLY A 119 6.70 -5.92 8.74
C GLY A 119 5.22 -6.31 8.72
N MET A 120 4.83 -7.09 7.71
CA MET A 120 3.43 -7.46 7.51
C MET A 120 2.91 -8.46 8.53
N ALA A 121 3.81 -9.16 9.22
CA ALA A 121 3.40 -10.08 10.29
C ALA A 121 2.60 -9.35 11.37
N GLU A 122 3.03 -8.16 11.74
CA GLU A 122 2.31 -7.35 12.73
C GLU A 122 0.94 -6.94 12.20
N LEU A 123 0.87 -6.52 10.93
CA LEU A 123 -0.40 -6.16 10.30
C LEU A 123 -1.35 -7.35 10.28
N LEU A 124 -0.84 -8.54 9.95
CA LEU A 124 -1.66 -9.76 9.92
C LEU A 124 -2.29 -10.03 11.29
N GLU A 125 -1.52 -9.90 12.36
CA GLU A 125 -2.04 -10.10 13.71
C GLU A 125 -3.13 -9.07 14.05
N ARG A 126 -2.93 -7.82 13.65
CA ARG A 126 -3.93 -6.77 13.87
C ARG A 126 -5.22 -7.05 13.10
N LEU A 127 -5.11 -7.52 11.84
CA LEU A 127 -6.28 -7.84 11.04
C LEU A 127 -7.05 -9.03 11.62
N LYS A 128 -6.34 -10.05 12.10
CA LYS A 128 -6.98 -11.19 12.75
C LYS A 128 -7.76 -10.79 14.01
N THR A 129 -7.24 -9.83 14.74
CA THR A 129 -7.89 -9.31 15.95
C THR A 129 -9.09 -8.42 15.59
N ALA A 130 -8.99 -7.66 14.51
CA ALA A 130 -10.03 -6.71 14.11
C ALA A 130 -11.26 -7.37 13.48
N THR A 131 -11.15 -8.61 13.02
CA THR A 131 -12.24 -9.32 12.33
C THR A 131 -13.17 -10.09 13.26
N THR A 132 -13.07 -9.89 14.52
CA THR A 132 -13.95 -10.56 15.49
C THR A 132 -15.25 -9.80 15.78
#